data_1bed8e2f1e94878a05b1985a9d2aa703
#
_entry.id   1bed8e2f1e94878a05b1985a9d2aa703
#
_cell.length_a   1.000
_cell.length_b   1.000
_cell.length_c   1.000
_cell.angle_alpha   90.00
_cell.angle_beta   90.00
_cell.angle_gamma   90.00
#
_symmetry.space_group_name_H-M   'P 1'
#
loop_
_entity.id
_entity.type
_entity.pdbx_description
1 polymer ?
#
loop_
_entity_poly.entity_id
_entity_poly.type
_entity_poly.pdbx_seq_one_letter_code
_entity_poly.pdbx_strand_id
1 'polypeptide(L)'
;IGATGSHFSNGNTQYPNSGLNTVDCKVGLVYNFNRRADELAQSWQHPIVPPFPRHVSYDLTLFGSWRKKAVAHEGSSGQVPAPGTYNVFGFSFAPMYNFGYKFRAGVALDGVYDHSANMKESYEEENGFYTPPAKKQMALGLSARGEFVMPYFTVGIGLGANVLHGGGDMKSFYQILALKIDVTRNSYLHIGYNLREFHEPNYLMLGIGYRFNNKRPKLF
;
A
#
# COMPACT_ATOMS: atom_id res chain seq x y z
N ILE A 1 -13.58 12.28 22.14
CA ILE A 1 -12.31 12.93 21.82
C ILE A 1 -11.57 12.06 20.84
N GLY A 2 -11.06 12.63 19.76
CA GLY A 2 -10.27 11.93 18.75
C GLY A 2 -9.17 12.81 18.18
N ALA A 3 -8.12 12.18 17.68
CA ALA A 3 -7.09 12.81 16.87
C ALA A 3 -7.10 12.18 15.48
N THR A 4 -6.90 13.01 14.46
CA THR A 4 -6.86 12.55 13.06
C THR A 4 -5.59 13.09 12.41
N GLY A 5 -4.84 12.23 11.75
CA GLY A 5 -3.78 12.63 10.83
C GLY A 5 -4.25 12.42 9.39
N SER A 6 -4.07 13.41 8.53
CA SER A 6 -4.41 13.30 7.12
C SER A 6 -3.21 13.65 6.26
N HIS A 7 -3.00 12.86 5.22
CA HIS A 7 -1.98 13.10 4.21
C HIS A 7 -2.65 13.22 2.84
N PHE A 8 -2.41 14.31 2.16
CA PHE A 8 -2.90 14.58 0.81
C PHE A 8 -1.72 14.61 -0.14
N SER A 9 -1.70 13.74 -1.14
CA SER A 9 -0.73 13.76 -2.23
C SER A 9 -1.36 13.18 -3.49
N ASN A 10 -0.73 13.41 -4.63
CA ASN A 10 -1.17 12.82 -5.89
C ASN A 10 -0.49 11.47 -6.19
N GLY A 11 0.23 10.88 -5.23
CA GLY A 11 0.90 9.59 -5.37
C GLY A 11 1.95 9.54 -6.48
N ASN A 12 2.59 10.65 -6.81
CA ASN A 12 3.52 10.81 -7.94
C ASN A 12 2.87 10.62 -9.33
N THR A 13 1.54 10.67 -9.44
CA THR A 13 0.86 10.58 -10.72
C THR A 13 0.98 11.85 -11.56
N GLN A 14 1.30 12.99 -10.92
CA GLN A 14 1.58 14.27 -11.55
C GLN A 14 2.67 15.02 -10.80
N TYR A 15 3.34 15.97 -11.48
CA TYR A 15 4.30 16.90 -10.90
C TYR A 15 3.73 18.32 -10.91
N PRO A 16 3.98 19.16 -9.86
CA PRO A 16 4.69 18.86 -8.62
C PRO A 16 3.86 17.99 -7.66
N ASN A 17 4.53 17.16 -6.85
CA ASN A 17 3.93 16.37 -5.79
C ASN A 17 4.29 16.93 -4.42
N SER A 18 3.74 18.08 -4.10
CA SER A 18 3.91 18.73 -2.78
C SER A 18 2.84 18.19 -1.83
N GLY A 19 3.10 17.10 -1.12
CA GLY A 19 2.16 16.56 -0.16
C GLY A 19 1.80 17.54 0.96
N LEU A 20 0.56 17.47 1.45
CA LEU A 20 0.08 18.21 2.62
C LEU A 20 -0.23 17.23 3.74
N ASN A 21 0.36 17.47 4.90
CA ASN A 21 0.08 16.71 6.12
C ASN A 21 -0.70 17.60 7.09
N THR A 22 -1.80 17.08 7.63
CA THR A 22 -2.56 17.76 8.69
C THR A 22 -2.71 16.87 9.91
N VAL A 23 -2.73 17.46 11.07
CA VAL A 23 -3.06 16.79 12.34
C VAL A 23 -4.18 17.59 12.99
N ASP A 24 -5.29 16.90 13.24
CA ASP A 24 -6.50 17.52 13.78
C ASP A 24 -6.90 16.87 15.10
N CYS A 25 -7.42 17.68 16.02
CA CYS A 25 -8.08 17.20 17.23
C CYS A 25 -9.58 17.42 17.13
N LYS A 26 -10.37 16.40 17.47
CA LYS A 26 -11.84 16.46 17.49
C LYS A 26 -12.37 16.24 18.89
N VAL A 27 -13.28 17.11 19.30
CA VAL A 27 -14.05 16.95 20.52
C VAL A 27 -15.53 16.96 20.13
N GLY A 28 -16.26 15.94 20.54
CA GLY A 28 -17.68 15.84 20.25
C GLY A 28 -18.45 15.31 21.46
N LEU A 29 -19.70 15.75 21.59
CA LEU A 29 -20.68 15.23 22.53
C LEU A 29 -21.80 14.60 21.73
N VAL A 30 -22.17 13.37 22.09
CA VAL A 30 -23.30 12.66 21.50
C VAL A 30 -24.35 12.46 22.58
N TYR A 31 -25.54 12.98 22.33
CA TYR A 31 -26.72 12.76 23.16
C TYR A 31 -27.73 11.93 22.37
N ASN A 32 -28.12 10.78 22.93
CA ASN A 32 -29.10 9.89 22.30
C ASN A 32 -30.49 10.16 22.91
N PHE A 33 -31.39 10.70 22.09
CA PHE A 33 -32.77 10.88 22.47
C PHE A 33 -33.54 9.54 22.42
N ASN A 34 -34.49 9.37 23.33
CA ASN A 34 -35.42 8.22 23.38
C ASN A 34 -34.75 6.84 23.42
N ARG A 35 -33.55 6.73 23.99
CA ARG A 35 -32.89 5.45 24.16
C ARG A 35 -33.61 4.63 25.25
N ARG A 36 -34.22 3.52 24.88
CA ARG A 36 -34.90 2.63 25.82
C ARG A 36 -33.87 1.74 26.55
N ALA A 37 -34.13 1.49 27.84
CA ALA A 37 -33.22 0.64 28.67
C ALA A 37 -33.12 -0.80 28.12
N ASP A 38 -34.23 -1.28 27.52
CA ASP A 38 -34.33 -2.63 26.94
C ASP A 38 -33.41 -2.81 25.72
N GLU A 39 -33.22 -1.75 24.90
CA GLU A 39 -32.30 -1.77 23.78
C GLU A 39 -30.84 -1.85 24.23
N LEU A 40 -30.53 -1.25 25.40
CA LEU A 40 -29.25 -1.41 26.07
C LEU A 40 -29.03 -2.84 26.53
N ALA A 41 -30.02 -3.47 27.16
CA ALA A 41 -29.93 -4.86 27.62
C ALA A 41 -29.75 -5.84 26.46
N GLN A 42 -30.46 -5.64 25.34
CA GLN A 42 -30.29 -6.45 24.11
C GLN A 42 -28.93 -6.26 23.46
N SER A 43 -28.37 -5.04 23.50
CA SER A 43 -27.03 -4.79 22.94
C SER A 43 -25.88 -5.48 23.70
N TRP A 44 -26.14 -5.94 24.94
CA TRP A 44 -25.18 -6.70 25.75
C TRP A 44 -25.23 -8.22 25.48
N GLN A 45 -26.17 -8.70 24.68
CA GLN A 45 -26.15 -10.07 24.19
C GLN A 45 -25.04 -10.16 23.14
N HIS A 46 -23.84 -10.51 23.55
CA HIS A 46 -22.74 -10.75 22.64
C HIS A 46 -23.10 -11.94 21.72
N PRO A 47 -23.12 -11.75 20.40
CA PRO A 47 -23.32 -12.88 19.51
C PRO A 47 -22.24 -13.93 19.78
N ILE A 48 -22.64 -15.21 19.81
CA ILE A 48 -21.71 -16.31 19.96
C ILE A 48 -20.77 -16.28 18.76
N VAL A 49 -19.55 -15.76 18.98
CA VAL A 49 -18.52 -15.73 17.95
C VAL A 49 -17.87 -17.10 17.90
N PRO A 50 -17.93 -17.83 16.77
CA PRO A 50 -17.31 -19.14 16.66
C PRO A 50 -15.80 -19.05 16.91
N PRO A 51 -15.17 -20.12 17.44
CA PRO A 51 -13.72 -20.13 17.64
C PRO A 51 -13.00 -19.93 16.31
N PHE A 52 -11.98 -19.08 16.32
CA PHE A 52 -11.21 -18.81 15.09
C PHE A 52 -10.17 -19.90 14.85
N PRO A 53 -10.22 -20.59 13.70
CA PRO A 53 -9.19 -21.56 13.36
C PRO A 53 -7.90 -20.83 12.95
N ARG A 54 -6.87 -20.89 13.77
CA ARG A 54 -5.55 -20.35 13.41
C ARG A 54 -5.00 -21.12 12.21
N HIS A 55 -4.56 -20.42 11.20
CA HIS A 55 -4.08 -21.03 9.95
C HIS A 55 -3.17 -20.08 9.17
N VAL A 56 -2.43 -20.62 8.22
CA VAL A 56 -1.72 -19.84 7.21
C VAL A 56 -2.63 -19.69 6.00
N SER A 57 -2.82 -18.46 5.55
CA SER A 57 -3.41 -18.13 4.24
C SER A 57 -2.33 -17.60 3.31
N TYR A 58 -2.56 -17.65 2.01
CA TYR A 58 -1.63 -17.17 1.00
C TYR A 58 -2.32 -16.09 0.17
N ASP A 59 -1.84 -14.85 0.29
CA ASP A 59 -2.38 -13.73 -0.47
C ASP A 59 -1.54 -13.52 -1.72
N LEU A 60 -2.15 -13.54 -2.90
CA LEU A 60 -1.56 -13.12 -4.15
C LEU A 60 -2.21 -11.82 -4.57
N THR A 61 -1.42 -10.77 -4.74
CA THR A 61 -1.86 -9.45 -5.23
C THR A 61 -1.16 -9.14 -6.53
N LEU A 62 -1.91 -8.70 -7.53
CA LEU A 62 -1.38 -8.11 -8.75
C LEU A 62 -1.76 -6.63 -8.75
N PHE A 63 -0.80 -5.75 -9.05
CA PHE A 63 -1.04 -4.32 -9.05
C PHE A 63 -0.40 -3.64 -10.25
N GLY A 64 -0.96 -2.48 -10.57
CA GLY A 64 -0.41 -1.58 -11.56
C GLY A 64 -0.65 -0.13 -11.17
N SER A 65 0.16 0.77 -11.69
CA SER A 65 -0.03 2.19 -11.59
C SER A 65 0.76 2.93 -12.67
N TRP A 66 0.67 4.23 -12.61
CA TRP A 66 1.47 5.13 -13.44
C TRP A 66 2.05 6.23 -12.57
N ARG A 67 3.22 6.72 -12.98
CA ARG A 67 3.87 7.84 -12.30
C ARG A 67 4.53 8.81 -13.27
N LYS A 68 4.75 10.03 -12.82
CA LYS A 68 5.61 11.01 -13.46
C LYS A 68 6.89 11.16 -12.63
N LYS A 69 8.01 11.34 -13.29
CA LYS A 69 9.31 11.58 -12.64
C LYS A 69 9.77 13.00 -12.97
N ALA A 70 10.36 13.67 -12.01
CA ALA A 70 11.08 14.90 -12.26
C ALA A 70 12.58 14.61 -12.23
N VAL A 71 13.31 15.30 -13.09
CA VAL A 71 14.77 15.20 -13.23
C VAL A 71 15.41 16.56 -12.98
N ALA A 72 16.60 16.56 -12.41
CA ALA A 72 17.37 17.78 -12.28
C ALA A 72 17.88 18.23 -13.66
N HIS A 73 17.81 19.51 -13.96
CA HIS A 73 18.42 20.08 -15.16
C HIS A 73 19.82 20.62 -14.81
N GLU A 74 20.84 20.23 -15.58
CA GLU A 74 22.19 20.77 -15.38
C GLU A 74 22.16 22.30 -15.56
N GLY A 75 22.62 23.02 -14.52
CA GLY A 75 22.64 24.50 -14.50
C GLY A 75 21.36 25.16 -13.97
N SER A 76 20.33 24.43 -13.56
CA SER A 76 19.13 24.95 -12.93
C SER A 76 18.98 24.41 -11.51
N SER A 77 18.57 25.29 -10.58
CA SER A 77 18.20 24.86 -9.21
C SER A 77 16.82 24.20 -9.13
N GLY A 78 16.15 23.97 -10.27
CA GLY A 78 14.82 23.41 -10.35
C GLY A 78 14.77 21.99 -10.93
N GLN A 79 13.75 21.23 -10.55
CA GLN A 79 13.42 19.95 -11.16
C GLN A 79 12.46 20.16 -12.35
N VAL A 80 12.75 19.54 -13.47
CA VAL A 80 11.90 19.58 -14.67
C VAL A 80 11.17 18.22 -14.79
N PRO A 81 9.84 18.24 -15.03
CA PRO A 81 9.14 16.97 -15.24
C PRO A 81 9.65 16.27 -16.50
N ALA A 82 10.04 15.02 -16.36
CA ALA A 82 10.38 14.17 -17.51
C ALA A 82 9.15 14.02 -18.42
N PRO A 83 9.32 14.07 -19.75
CA PRO A 83 8.20 13.92 -20.66
C PRO A 83 7.62 12.51 -20.56
N GLY A 84 6.29 12.44 -20.50
CA GLY A 84 5.56 11.18 -20.52
C GLY A 84 5.10 10.70 -19.15
N THR A 85 4.53 9.52 -19.19
CA THR A 85 3.98 8.81 -18.04
C THR A 85 4.59 7.40 -18.04
N TYR A 86 5.08 6.99 -16.90
CA TYR A 86 5.80 5.73 -16.73
C TYR A 86 4.92 4.73 -15.99
N ASN A 87 4.79 3.55 -16.57
CA ASN A 87 3.99 2.48 -15.98
C ASN A 87 4.77 1.74 -14.90
N VAL A 88 4.07 1.34 -13.85
CA VAL A 88 4.57 0.46 -12.79
C VAL A 88 3.66 -0.74 -12.71
N PHE A 89 4.21 -1.94 -12.72
CA PHE A 89 3.48 -3.20 -12.55
C PHE A 89 4.18 -4.06 -11.53
N GLY A 90 3.42 -4.85 -10.80
CA GLY A 90 4.04 -5.76 -9.87
C GLY A 90 3.09 -6.80 -9.30
N PHE A 91 3.67 -7.65 -8.49
CA PHE A 91 2.94 -8.64 -7.72
C PHE A 91 3.49 -8.72 -6.29
N SER A 92 2.65 -9.22 -5.39
CA SER A 92 3.03 -9.59 -4.02
C SER A 92 2.45 -10.95 -3.70
N PHE A 93 3.30 -11.90 -3.31
CA PHE A 93 2.87 -13.19 -2.79
C PHE A 93 3.21 -13.28 -1.31
N ALA A 94 2.20 -13.37 -0.45
CA ALA A 94 2.34 -13.27 1.00
C ALA A 94 1.71 -14.46 1.73
N PRO A 95 2.50 -15.41 2.25
CA PRO A 95 2.06 -16.32 3.30
C PRO A 95 1.84 -15.54 4.61
N MET A 96 0.58 -15.57 5.10
CA MET A 96 0.11 -14.81 6.26
C MET A 96 -0.44 -15.74 7.32
N TYR A 97 0.11 -15.71 8.53
CA TYR A 97 -0.43 -16.40 9.68
C TYR A 97 -1.58 -15.60 10.29
N ASN A 98 -2.76 -16.21 10.38
CA ASN A 98 -3.96 -15.63 10.93
C ASN A 98 -4.06 -16.00 12.41
N PHE A 99 -3.78 -15.03 13.32
CA PHE A 99 -3.82 -15.24 14.78
C PHE A 99 -5.24 -15.30 15.32
N GLY A 100 -6.17 -14.64 14.66
CA GLY A 100 -7.55 -14.50 15.06
C GLY A 100 -8.33 -13.65 14.08
N TYR A 101 -9.47 -13.13 14.53
CA TYR A 101 -10.35 -12.31 13.68
C TYR A 101 -9.75 -10.97 13.25
N LYS A 102 -8.85 -10.40 14.06
CA LYS A 102 -8.39 -9.02 13.87
C LYS A 102 -6.96 -8.88 13.36
N PHE A 103 -6.10 -9.85 13.61
CA PHE A 103 -4.68 -9.71 13.31
C PHE A 103 -4.15 -10.88 12.50
N ARG A 104 -3.33 -10.55 11.53
CA ARG A 104 -2.50 -11.51 10.82
C ARG A 104 -1.15 -10.88 10.46
N ALA A 105 -0.11 -11.70 10.42
CA ALA A 105 1.23 -11.27 10.07
C ALA A 105 1.92 -12.36 9.25
N GLY A 106 2.93 -11.96 8.50
CA GLY A 106 3.66 -12.87 7.64
C GLY A 106 4.81 -12.21 6.92
N VAL A 107 5.23 -12.84 5.87
CA VAL A 107 6.27 -12.35 4.96
C VAL A 107 5.73 -12.28 3.54
N ALA A 108 6.35 -11.50 2.67
CA ALA A 108 5.94 -11.43 1.28
C ALA A 108 7.16 -11.41 0.36
N LEU A 109 6.98 -12.00 -0.82
CA LEU A 109 7.82 -11.84 -1.98
C LEU A 109 7.15 -10.79 -2.87
N ASP A 110 7.84 -9.68 -3.10
CA ASP A 110 7.33 -8.53 -3.85
C ASP A 110 8.14 -8.37 -5.14
N GLY A 111 7.49 -8.48 -6.29
CA GLY A 111 8.10 -8.21 -7.59
C GLY A 111 7.57 -6.91 -8.16
N VAL A 112 8.46 -6.08 -8.70
CA VAL A 112 8.09 -4.82 -9.34
C VAL A 112 8.87 -4.59 -10.62
N TYR A 113 8.18 -4.05 -11.61
CA TYR A 113 8.73 -3.40 -12.79
C TYR A 113 8.31 -1.93 -12.77
N ASP A 114 9.29 -1.03 -12.72
CA ASP A 114 9.08 0.42 -12.78
C ASP A 114 9.82 0.99 -13.98
N HIS A 115 9.06 1.39 -15.00
CA HIS A 115 9.61 1.94 -16.25
C HIS A 115 10.40 3.25 -16.03
N SER A 116 10.18 3.96 -14.92
CA SER A 116 10.91 5.18 -14.58
C SER A 116 12.18 4.95 -13.76
N ALA A 117 12.44 3.72 -13.35
CA ALA A 117 13.58 3.43 -12.51
C ALA A 117 14.90 3.57 -13.28
N ASN A 118 15.91 4.11 -12.58
CA ASN A 118 17.26 4.31 -13.13
C ASN A 118 17.33 5.15 -14.42
N MET A 119 16.33 5.97 -14.70
CA MET A 119 16.47 7.01 -15.71
C MET A 119 17.56 7.97 -15.29
N LYS A 120 18.39 8.42 -16.23
CA LYS A 120 19.40 9.44 -15.94
C LYS A 120 18.73 10.70 -15.39
N GLU A 121 19.33 11.25 -14.34
CA GLU A 121 18.82 12.45 -13.69
C GLU A 121 19.09 13.73 -14.49
N SER A 122 19.99 13.69 -15.47
CA SER A 122 20.34 14.83 -16.31
C SER A 122 19.72 14.71 -17.69
N TYR A 123 19.10 15.79 -18.12
CA TYR A 123 18.65 16.00 -19.49
C TYR A 123 19.85 16.50 -20.33
N GLU A 124 20.26 15.71 -21.31
CA GLU A 124 21.20 16.12 -22.35
C GLU A 124 20.37 16.56 -23.58
N GLU A 125 20.45 17.83 -23.96
CA GLU A 125 19.64 18.39 -25.07
C GLU A 125 19.81 17.64 -26.41
N GLU A 126 20.96 17.02 -26.64
CA GLU A 126 21.24 16.30 -27.88
C GLU A 126 20.69 14.86 -27.92
N ASN A 127 20.53 14.17 -26.77
CA ASN A 127 20.24 12.74 -26.73
C ASN A 127 18.88 12.37 -26.10
N GLY A 128 18.12 13.34 -25.60
CA GLY A 128 16.83 13.10 -24.96
C GLY A 128 16.94 12.30 -23.64
N PHE A 129 15.80 11.77 -23.18
CA PHE A 129 15.75 10.96 -21.96
C PHE A 129 16.22 9.54 -22.22
N TYR A 130 17.29 9.13 -21.53
CA TYR A 130 17.76 7.77 -21.59
C TYR A 130 16.81 6.83 -20.83
N THR A 131 16.24 5.85 -21.55
CA THR A 131 15.48 4.76 -20.93
C THR A 131 16.42 3.57 -20.70
N PRO A 132 16.65 3.15 -19.45
CA PRO A 132 17.51 2.03 -19.15
C PRO A 132 16.88 0.70 -19.62
N PRO A 133 17.72 -0.36 -19.82
CA PRO A 133 17.19 -1.67 -20.18
C PRO A 133 16.31 -2.24 -19.06
N ALA A 134 15.30 -3.04 -19.41
CA ALA A 134 14.30 -3.59 -18.48
C ALA A 134 14.91 -4.27 -17.24
N LYS A 135 16.07 -4.91 -17.37
CA LYS A 135 16.79 -5.51 -16.25
C LYS A 135 17.14 -4.51 -15.12
N LYS A 136 17.36 -3.25 -15.46
CA LYS A 136 17.61 -2.18 -14.49
C LYS A 136 16.33 -1.57 -13.91
N GLN A 137 15.17 -1.93 -14.48
CA GLN A 137 13.87 -1.45 -14.10
C GLN A 137 13.06 -2.47 -13.28
N MET A 138 13.64 -3.62 -12.98
CA MET A 138 13.00 -4.71 -12.23
C MET A 138 13.68 -4.93 -10.90
N ALA A 139 12.87 -5.24 -9.89
CA ALA A 139 13.35 -5.69 -8.59
C ALA A 139 12.47 -6.79 -8.03
N LEU A 140 13.10 -7.64 -7.20
CA LEU A 140 12.42 -8.61 -6.37
C LEU A 140 12.84 -8.36 -4.91
N GLY A 141 11.88 -8.14 -4.06
CA GLY A 141 12.05 -7.81 -2.65
C GLY A 141 11.43 -8.83 -1.73
N LEU A 142 11.91 -8.82 -0.50
CA LEU A 142 11.31 -9.55 0.62
C LEU A 142 10.84 -8.54 1.66
N SER A 143 9.64 -8.76 2.20
CA SER A 143 9.08 -7.88 3.23
C SER A 143 8.38 -8.64 4.34
N ALA A 144 8.44 -8.08 5.55
CA ALA A 144 7.56 -8.44 6.65
C ALA A 144 6.23 -7.70 6.51
N ARG A 145 5.13 -8.36 6.82
CA ARG A 145 3.77 -7.83 6.71
C ARG A 145 3.03 -7.95 8.03
N GLY A 146 2.30 -6.89 8.38
CA GLY A 146 1.35 -6.88 9.48
C GLY A 146 0.02 -6.32 9.01
N GLU A 147 -1.09 -6.95 9.37
CA GLU A 147 -2.41 -6.54 8.92
C GLU A 147 -3.43 -6.56 10.06
N PHE A 148 -4.24 -5.50 10.09
CA PHE A 148 -5.41 -5.41 10.95
C PHE A 148 -6.67 -5.60 10.12
N VAL A 149 -7.42 -6.65 10.45
CA VAL A 149 -8.58 -7.12 9.69
C VAL A 149 -9.86 -6.58 10.30
N MET A 150 -10.68 -5.94 9.50
CA MET A 150 -12.02 -5.46 9.82
C MET A 150 -13.07 -6.20 8.96
N PRO A 151 -14.38 -6.04 9.22
CA PRO A 151 -15.41 -6.81 8.53
C PRO A 151 -15.36 -6.74 7.00
N TYR A 152 -15.09 -5.56 6.43
CA TYR A 152 -15.13 -5.32 4.98
C TYR A 152 -13.79 -4.90 4.38
N PHE A 153 -12.83 -4.56 5.21
CA PHE A 153 -11.52 -4.11 4.75
C PHE A 153 -10.41 -4.50 5.72
N THR A 154 -9.21 -4.51 5.21
CA THR A 154 -7.99 -4.83 5.96
C THR A 154 -6.98 -3.72 5.74
N VAL A 155 -6.44 -3.16 6.83
CA VAL A 155 -5.32 -2.22 6.77
C VAL A 155 -4.04 -2.99 7.01
N GLY A 156 -3.06 -2.79 6.14
CA GLY A 156 -1.77 -3.47 6.21
C GLY A 156 -0.60 -2.52 6.17
N ILE A 157 0.46 -2.93 6.84
CA ILE A 157 1.78 -2.31 6.74
C ILE A 157 2.80 -3.37 6.31
N GLY A 158 3.79 -2.94 5.55
CA GLY A 158 4.90 -3.79 5.12
C GLY A 158 6.23 -3.07 5.26
N LEU A 159 7.27 -3.80 5.63
CA LEU A 159 8.65 -3.33 5.68
C LEU A 159 9.50 -4.32 4.92
N GLY A 160 10.23 -3.87 3.91
CA GLY A 160 11.00 -4.77 3.05
C GLY A 160 12.24 -4.14 2.42
N ALA A 161 13.00 -4.98 1.79
CA ALA A 161 14.16 -4.60 1.00
C ALA A 161 14.20 -5.36 -0.32
N ASN A 162 14.64 -4.70 -1.37
CA ASN A 162 14.88 -5.36 -2.65
C ASN A 162 16.15 -6.19 -2.55
N VAL A 163 16.04 -7.50 -2.75
CA VAL A 163 17.15 -8.47 -2.66
C VAL A 163 17.77 -8.77 -4.02
N LEU A 164 16.95 -8.72 -5.08
CA LEU A 164 17.43 -8.82 -6.47
C LEU A 164 17.00 -7.55 -7.21
N HIS A 165 17.96 -6.80 -7.72
CA HIS A 165 17.72 -5.51 -8.37
C HIS A 165 18.82 -5.13 -9.34
N GLY A 166 18.50 -4.22 -10.28
CA GLY A 166 19.46 -3.68 -11.25
C GLY A 166 20.34 -2.52 -10.76
N GLY A 167 20.33 -2.24 -9.44
CA GLY A 167 21.05 -1.12 -8.82
C GLY A 167 20.27 0.20 -8.85
N GLY A 168 20.92 1.30 -8.44
CA GLY A 168 20.34 2.65 -8.44
C GLY A 168 19.03 2.74 -7.63
N ASP A 169 18.01 3.30 -8.24
CA ASP A 169 16.67 3.48 -7.62
C ASP A 169 16.06 2.19 -7.09
N MET A 170 16.43 1.04 -7.67
CA MET A 170 15.94 -0.27 -7.25
C MET A 170 16.66 -0.82 -6.02
N LYS A 171 17.81 -0.27 -5.62
CA LYS A 171 18.51 -0.62 -4.38
C LYS A 171 17.89 0.17 -3.23
N SER A 172 16.78 -0.29 -2.68
CA SER A 172 16.09 0.46 -1.64
C SER A 172 15.49 -0.43 -0.57
N PHE A 173 15.41 0.13 0.62
CA PHE A 173 14.50 -0.31 1.69
C PHE A 173 13.14 0.37 1.45
N TYR A 174 12.08 -0.39 1.49
CA TYR A 174 10.75 0.12 1.17
C TYR A 174 9.73 -0.18 2.25
N GLN A 175 8.70 0.66 2.30
CA GLN A 175 7.53 0.49 3.14
C GLN A 175 6.29 0.42 2.26
N ILE A 176 5.33 -0.37 2.68
CA ILE A 176 4.04 -0.46 2.01
C ILE A 176 2.95 -0.16 3.04
N LEU A 177 2.10 0.80 2.70
CA LEU A 177 0.82 1.01 3.34
C LEU A 177 -0.24 0.46 2.41
N ALA A 178 -1.15 -0.36 2.92
CA ALA A 178 -2.15 -1.01 2.08
C ALA A 178 -3.54 -1.02 2.73
N LEU A 179 -4.53 -0.79 1.89
CA LEU A 179 -5.94 -1.04 2.17
C LEU A 179 -6.41 -2.15 1.22
N LYS A 180 -6.93 -3.23 1.78
CA LYS A 180 -7.59 -4.31 1.03
C LYS A 180 -9.08 -4.24 1.31
N ILE A 181 -9.90 -4.16 0.26
CA ILE A 181 -11.37 -4.11 0.37
C ILE A 181 -11.89 -5.46 -0.12
N ASP A 182 -12.49 -6.23 0.78
CA ASP A 182 -12.99 -7.57 0.46
C ASP A 182 -14.21 -7.46 -0.49
N VAL A 183 -14.08 -8.02 -1.70
CA VAL A 183 -15.15 -8.09 -2.73
C VAL A 183 -15.90 -9.40 -2.59
N THR A 184 -15.18 -10.48 -2.36
CA THR A 184 -15.73 -11.79 -2.06
C THR A 184 -15.02 -12.36 -0.83
N ARG A 185 -15.39 -13.58 -0.44
CA ARG A 185 -14.69 -14.27 0.66
C ARG A 185 -13.17 -14.35 0.46
N ASN A 186 -12.73 -14.48 -0.79
CA ASN A 186 -11.34 -14.76 -1.12
C ASN A 186 -10.69 -13.69 -2.00
N SER A 187 -11.48 -12.86 -2.68
CA SER A 187 -10.95 -11.81 -3.55
C SER A 187 -11.13 -10.43 -2.94
N TYR A 188 -10.17 -9.55 -3.19
CA TYR A 188 -10.16 -8.18 -2.68
C TYR A 188 -9.59 -7.20 -3.70
N LEU A 189 -10.02 -5.96 -3.61
CA LEU A 189 -9.35 -4.82 -4.22
C LEU A 189 -8.17 -4.42 -3.33
N HIS A 190 -7.07 -4.05 -3.96
CA HIS A 190 -5.86 -3.59 -3.29
C HIS A 190 -5.58 -2.15 -3.65
N ILE A 191 -5.49 -1.30 -2.64
CA ILE A 191 -5.05 0.08 -2.75
C ILE A 191 -3.84 0.21 -1.84
N GLY A 192 -2.68 0.28 -2.42
CA GLY A 192 -1.43 0.36 -1.68
C GLY A 192 -0.61 1.58 -2.08
N TYR A 193 0.34 1.91 -1.23
CA TYR A 193 1.32 2.94 -1.48
C TYR A 193 2.69 2.47 -1.06
N ASN A 194 3.63 2.50 -1.99
CA ASN A 194 5.03 2.18 -1.73
C ASN A 194 5.79 3.46 -1.40
N LEU A 195 6.50 3.44 -0.29
CA LEU A 195 7.41 4.49 0.14
C LEU A 195 8.84 3.94 0.06
N ARG A 196 9.79 4.79 -0.26
CA ARG A 196 11.22 4.49 -0.22
C ARG A 196 11.86 5.23 0.96
N GLU A 197 12.67 4.52 1.74
CA GLU A 197 13.45 5.09 2.84
C GLU A 197 12.63 5.92 3.85
N PHE A 198 11.36 5.51 4.11
CA PHE A 198 10.39 6.11 5.01
C PHE A 198 9.86 7.51 4.65
N HIS A 199 10.43 8.20 3.71
CA HIS A 199 10.04 9.58 3.41
C HIS A 199 9.82 9.88 1.92
N GLU A 200 10.37 9.07 1.02
CA GLU A 200 10.24 9.31 -0.40
C GLU A 200 8.99 8.60 -0.96
N PRO A 201 8.01 9.37 -1.48
CA PRO A 201 6.90 8.80 -2.23
C PRO A 201 7.42 8.05 -3.45
N ASN A 202 7.03 6.78 -3.61
CA ASN A 202 7.46 6.01 -4.75
C ASN A 202 6.33 5.81 -5.77
N TYR A 203 5.40 4.90 -5.54
CA TYR A 203 4.29 4.64 -6.46
C TYR A 203 3.04 4.11 -5.75
N LEU A 204 1.89 4.32 -6.39
CA LEU A 204 0.64 3.68 -6.02
C LEU A 204 0.65 2.21 -6.44
N MET A 205 -0.10 1.39 -5.71
CA MET A 205 -0.29 -0.03 -5.98
C MET A 205 -1.81 -0.28 -6.07
N LEU A 206 -2.38 -0.05 -7.25
CA LEU A 206 -3.81 -0.27 -7.50
C LEU A 206 -3.99 -1.64 -8.13
N GLY A 207 -4.78 -2.50 -7.52
CA GLY A 207 -4.84 -3.86 -8.02
C GLY A 207 -5.93 -4.73 -7.43
N ILE A 208 -5.81 -6.00 -7.71
CA ILE A 208 -6.68 -7.05 -7.23
C ILE A 208 -5.87 -8.13 -6.57
N GLY A 209 -6.47 -8.81 -5.61
CA GLY A 209 -5.83 -9.93 -4.96
C GLY A 209 -6.77 -11.09 -4.68
N TYR A 210 -6.16 -12.23 -4.46
CA TYR A 210 -6.86 -13.45 -4.11
C TYR A 210 -6.17 -14.12 -2.91
N ARG A 211 -6.98 -14.61 -1.97
CA ARG A 211 -6.54 -15.28 -0.74
C ARG A 211 -6.86 -16.76 -0.82
N PHE A 212 -5.83 -17.57 -0.90
CA PHE A 212 -5.93 -19.02 -0.82
C PHE A 212 -5.95 -19.49 0.63
N ASN A 213 -6.56 -20.64 0.88
CA ASN A 213 -6.68 -21.26 2.20
C ASN A 213 -7.28 -20.31 3.28
N ASN A 214 -8.28 -19.55 2.90
CA ASN A 214 -8.99 -18.65 3.81
C ASN A 214 -10.01 -19.45 4.64
N LYS A 215 -9.66 -19.73 5.90
CA LYS A 215 -10.52 -20.47 6.85
C LYS A 215 -11.29 -19.57 7.80
N ARG A 216 -11.35 -18.26 7.52
CA ARG A 216 -12.10 -17.31 8.36
C ARG A 216 -13.56 -17.72 8.41
N PRO A 217 -14.18 -17.90 9.62
CA PRO A 217 -15.60 -18.19 9.73
C PRO A 217 -16.45 -17.08 9.14
N LYS A 218 -17.59 -17.45 8.53
CA LYS A 218 -18.61 -16.46 8.16
C LYS A 218 -19.30 -16.04 9.45
N LEU A 219 -19.36 -14.73 9.70
CA LEU A 219 -20.03 -14.18 10.88
C LEU A 219 -21.49 -13.80 10.58
N PHE A 220 -21.88 -13.83 9.28
CA PHE A 220 -23.24 -13.52 8.81
C PHE A 220 -23.56 -14.39 7.60
#